data_4a139f14a474162da11f0d6e5b01b263
#
_entry.id   4a139f14a474162da11f0d6e5b01b263
#
_cell.length_a   1.000
_cell.length_b   1.000
_cell.length_c   1.000
_cell.angle_alpha   90.00
_cell.angle_beta   90.00
_cell.angle_gamma   90.00
#
_symmetry.space_group_name_H-M   'P 1'
#
loop_
_entity.id
_entity.type
_entity.pdbx_description
1 polymer ?
#
loop_
_entity_poly.entity_id
_entity_poly.type
_entity_poly.pdbx_seq_one_letter_code
_entity_poly.pdbx_strand_id
1 'polypeptide(L)'
;MKKNIPFYLSSLLFVLTIILTACGPDARLDMVGMFAGSSPKIDDRFTESQVYNNQHGFCTLQAPAEDYHVYVCTDTHITKTQKRWINFIETYRQDTLCPVAVHLGDIIDAQNYFDEMYSAYQSVPMNPAKSDTLMAIAGNHDIYFKQWPQFIELFKTCTYYFIVRTPSGAQDLFICYDSADGTVGSKQLQWLAE
;
A
#
# COMPACT_ATOMS: atom_id res chain seq x y z
N MET A 1 -20.96 -25.76 -47.16
CA MET A 1 -19.83 -26.35 -46.39
C MET A 1 -19.91 -25.88 -44.94
N LYS A 2 -20.34 -26.74 -44.00
CA LYS A 2 -20.28 -26.42 -42.55
C LYS A 2 -18.84 -26.63 -42.11
N LYS A 3 -18.14 -25.54 -41.74
CA LYS A 3 -16.83 -25.64 -41.07
C LYS A 3 -17.05 -26.22 -39.68
N ASN A 4 -16.65 -27.47 -39.48
CA ASN A 4 -16.60 -28.04 -38.13
C ASN A 4 -15.54 -27.26 -37.34
N ILE A 5 -15.94 -26.54 -36.30
CA ILE A 5 -15.01 -25.97 -35.31
C ILE A 5 -14.30 -27.18 -34.67
N PRO A 6 -12.98 -27.25 -34.71
CA PRO A 6 -12.28 -28.42 -34.19
C PRO A 6 -12.63 -28.58 -32.70
N PHE A 7 -12.94 -29.82 -32.32
CA PHE A 7 -13.35 -30.23 -30.98
C PHE A 7 -12.45 -29.66 -29.86
N TYR A 8 -11.17 -29.51 -30.17
CA TYR A 8 -10.19 -28.92 -29.24
C TYR A 8 -10.45 -27.43 -28.92
N LEU A 9 -10.98 -26.67 -29.88
CA LEU A 9 -11.29 -25.26 -29.70
C LEU A 9 -12.51 -25.07 -28.78
N SER A 10 -13.53 -25.93 -28.95
CA SER A 10 -14.70 -25.92 -28.06
C SER A 10 -14.37 -26.43 -26.66
N SER A 11 -13.48 -27.43 -26.53
CA SER A 11 -13.01 -27.90 -25.23
C SER A 11 -12.15 -26.85 -24.50
N LEU A 12 -11.28 -26.15 -25.23
CA LEU A 12 -10.47 -25.08 -24.70
C LEU A 12 -11.35 -23.90 -24.23
N LEU A 13 -12.37 -23.54 -25.00
CA LEU A 13 -13.32 -22.50 -24.65
C LEU A 13 -14.15 -22.88 -23.41
N PHE A 14 -14.55 -24.17 -23.32
CA PHE A 14 -15.31 -24.69 -22.19
C PHE A 14 -14.48 -24.73 -20.91
N VAL A 15 -13.19 -25.13 -20.99
CA VAL A 15 -12.26 -25.08 -19.85
C VAL A 15 -11.99 -23.63 -19.43
N LEU A 16 -11.80 -22.72 -20.39
CA LEU A 16 -11.61 -21.29 -20.11
C LEU A 16 -12.87 -20.67 -19.47
N THR A 17 -14.08 -21.09 -19.90
CA THR A 17 -15.33 -20.63 -19.30
C THR A 17 -15.50 -21.19 -17.89
N ILE A 18 -15.14 -22.44 -17.61
CA ILE A 18 -15.15 -23.01 -16.26
C ILE A 18 -14.16 -22.27 -15.36
N ILE A 19 -12.95 -21.98 -15.83
CA ILE A 19 -11.98 -21.20 -15.08
C ILE A 19 -12.53 -19.80 -14.78
N LEU A 20 -13.19 -19.16 -15.74
CA LEU A 20 -13.75 -17.81 -15.57
C LEU A 20 -15.03 -17.78 -14.72
N THR A 21 -15.80 -18.86 -14.65
CA THR A 21 -17.06 -18.95 -13.89
C THR A 21 -16.91 -19.63 -12.53
N ALA A 22 -15.91 -20.52 -12.37
CA ALA A 22 -15.54 -21.08 -11.08
C ALA A 22 -14.81 -20.08 -10.19
N CYS A 23 -14.41 -18.94 -10.78
CA CYS A 23 -13.79 -17.82 -10.08
C CYS A 23 -14.86 -17.03 -9.35
N GLY A 24 -15.19 -17.45 -8.13
CA GLY A 24 -15.74 -16.57 -7.11
C GLY A 24 -14.76 -15.41 -6.82
N PRO A 25 -15.13 -14.45 -5.95
CA PRO A 25 -14.24 -13.34 -5.58
C PRO A 25 -12.83 -13.79 -5.17
N ASP A 26 -12.68 -14.99 -4.63
CA ASP A 26 -11.40 -15.56 -4.21
C ASP A 26 -10.46 -15.95 -5.38
N ALA A 27 -10.99 -16.22 -6.55
CA ALA A 27 -10.12 -16.61 -7.68
C ALA A 27 -9.55 -15.42 -8.47
N ARG A 28 -10.07 -14.21 -8.26
CA ARG A 28 -9.35 -13.00 -8.65
C ARG A 28 -8.03 -12.87 -7.88
N LEU A 29 -7.96 -13.43 -6.69
CA LEU A 29 -6.81 -13.45 -5.81
C LEU A 29 -5.67 -14.32 -6.35
N ASP A 30 -5.99 -15.47 -6.97
CA ASP A 30 -4.98 -16.33 -7.58
C ASP A 30 -4.32 -15.70 -8.82
N MET A 31 -5.04 -14.85 -9.57
CA MET A 31 -4.43 -14.11 -10.67
C MET A 31 -3.46 -13.03 -10.15
N VAL A 32 -3.82 -12.34 -9.07
CA VAL A 32 -2.89 -11.41 -8.39
C VAL A 32 -1.65 -12.16 -7.92
N GLY A 33 -1.79 -13.33 -7.30
CA GLY A 33 -0.69 -14.21 -6.91
C GLY A 33 0.19 -14.66 -8.08
N MET A 34 -0.38 -14.89 -9.26
CA MET A 34 0.39 -15.23 -10.48
C MET A 34 1.25 -14.05 -10.96
N PHE A 35 0.77 -12.82 -10.85
CA PHE A 35 1.52 -11.61 -11.23
C PHE A 35 2.44 -11.12 -10.10
N ALA A 36 2.08 -11.35 -8.84
CA ALA A 36 2.92 -11.03 -7.68
C ALA A 36 4.23 -11.85 -7.69
N GLY A 37 4.26 -12.97 -8.40
CA GLY A 37 5.44 -13.84 -8.48
C GLY A 37 5.77 -14.47 -7.13
N SER A 38 7.03 -14.35 -6.68
CA SER A 38 7.48 -14.88 -5.38
C SER A 38 7.30 -13.89 -4.21
N SER A 39 6.37 -12.94 -4.29
CA SER A 39 6.09 -12.04 -3.17
C SER A 39 5.54 -12.83 -1.98
N PRO A 40 5.90 -12.46 -0.74
CA PRO A 40 5.37 -13.11 0.44
C PRO A 40 3.85 -13.00 0.49
N LYS A 41 3.19 -14.01 1.06
CA LYS A 41 1.75 -13.96 1.33
C LYS A 41 1.45 -12.91 2.39
N ILE A 42 0.20 -12.46 2.44
CA ILE A 42 -0.25 -11.43 3.38
C ILE A 42 0.08 -11.73 4.85
N ASP A 43 -0.09 -12.97 5.30
CA ASP A 43 0.22 -13.36 6.67
C ASP A 43 1.75 -13.40 6.95
N ASP A 44 2.58 -13.56 5.93
CA ASP A 44 4.05 -13.47 6.02
C ASP A 44 4.48 -12.01 6.08
N ARG A 45 3.91 -11.14 5.23
CA ARG A 45 4.15 -9.69 5.25
C ARG A 45 3.71 -9.06 6.56
N PHE A 46 2.56 -9.52 7.11
CA PHE A 46 2.12 -9.13 8.45
C PHE A 46 3.16 -9.52 9.51
N THR A 47 3.64 -10.76 9.47
CA THR A 47 4.63 -11.24 10.45
C THR A 47 5.91 -10.40 10.38
N GLU A 48 6.41 -10.10 9.19
CA GLU A 48 7.58 -9.24 8.97
C GLU A 48 7.35 -7.82 9.51
N SER A 49 6.19 -7.22 9.23
CA SER A 49 5.79 -5.92 9.77
C SER A 49 5.78 -5.91 11.30
N GLN A 50 5.23 -6.96 11.95
CA GLN A 50 5.18 -7.04 13.41
C GLN A 50 6.57 -7.23 14.05
N VAL A 51 7.52 -7.88 13.37
CA VAL A 51 8.92 -7.94 13.85
C VAL A 51 9.48 -6.53 13.98
N TYR A 52 9.30 -5.68 12.99
CA TYR A 52 9.74 -4.29 13.05
C TYR A 52 8.99 -3.48 14.12
N ASN A 53 7.66 -3.57 14.14
CA ASN A 53 6.82 -2.84 15.10
C ASN A 53 7.14 -3.19 16.56
N ASN A 54 7.38 -4.48 16.86
CA ASN A 54 7.75 -4.92 18.20
C ASN A 54 9.12 -4.40 18.67
N GLN A 55 10.03 -4.13 17.74
CA GLN A 55 11.35 -3.58 18.06
C GLN A 55 11.33 -2.06 18.22
N HIS A 56 10.48 -1.36 17.49
CA HIS A 56 10.50 0.10 17.39
C HIS A 56 9.29 0.77 18.04
N GLY A 57 8.26 -0.01 18.38
CA GLY A 57 7.00 0.50 18.90
C GLY A 57 6.12 1.16 17.82
N PHE A 58 4.98 1.67 18.27
CA PHE A 58 4.03 2.38 17.39
C PHE A 58 4.23 3.89 17.53
N CYS A 59 3.99 4.60 16.43
CA CYS A 59 4.25 6.02 16.35
C CYS A 59 3.14 6.83 17.06
N THR A 60 3.54 7.81 17.88
CA THR A 60 2.64 8.86 18.37
C THR A 60 3.12 10.20 17.84
N LEU A 61 2.25 10.88 17.11
CA LEU A 61 2.49 12.18 16.52
C LEU A 61 1.78 13.24 17.34
N GLN A 62 2.36 14.44 17.39
CA GLN A 62 1.70 15.60 17.99
C GLN A 62 1.01 16.39 16.89
N ALA A 63 -0.29 16.62 17.04
CA ALA A 63 -0.99 17.57 16.20
C ALA A 63 -0.53 19.00 16.51
N PRO A 64 -0.33 19.84 15.50
CA PRO A 64 0.11 21.22 15.71
C PRO A 64 -0.99 22.11 16.29
N ALA A 65 -2.26 21.70 16.19
CA ALA A 65 -3.44 22.39 16.71
C ALA A 65 -4.55 21.39 17.06
N GLU A 66 -5.64 21.86 17.69
CA GLU A 66 -6.83 21.03 17.93
C GLU A 66 -7.47 20.57 16.62
N ASP A 67 -7.58 21.46 15.65
CA ASP A 67 -7.99 21.15 14.28
C ASP A 67 -6.72 20.94 13.45
N TYR A 68 -6.56 19.74 12.90
CA TYR A 68 -5.42 19.38 12.08
C TYR A 68 -5.87 18.60 10.84
N HIS A 69 -4.98 18.41 9.88
CA HIS A 69 -5.21 17.65 8.67
C HIS A 69 -4.37 16.38 8.63
N VAL A 70 -4.88 15.35 7.99
CA VAL A 70 -4.11 14.19 7.52
C VAL A 70 -4.21 14.15 5.99
N TYR A 71 -3.08 14.24 5.32
CA TYR A 71 -3.06 14.08 3.86
C TYR A 71 -3.05 12.61 3.50
N VAL A 72 -3.97 12.23 2.63
CA VAL A 72 -4.09 10.83 2.16
C VAL A 72 -4.06 10.81 0.65
N CYS A 73 -3.27 9.93 0.08
CA CYS A 73 -3.25 9.64 -1.35
C CYS A 73 -3.22 8.14 -1.59
N THR A 74 -3.59 7.73 -2.79
CA THR A 74 -3.59 6.34 -3.24
C THR A 74 -3.38 6.32 -4.75
N ASP A 75 -3.02 5.17 -5.29
CA ASP A 75 -2.98 4.93 -6.75
C ASP A 75 -2.16 5.97 -7.51
N THR A 76 -1.02 6.37 -6.97
CA THR A 76 -0.15 7.35 -7.65
C THR A 76 0.51 6.77 -8.89
N HIS A 77 0.71 5.44 -8.93
CA HIS A 77 1.29 4.71 -10.05
C HIS A 77 2.50 5.44 -10.62
N ILE A 78 3.47 5.71 -9.75
CA ILE A 78 4.65 6.47 -10.12
C ILE A 78 5.41 5.75 -11.21
N THR A 79 5.72 6.50 -12.27
CA THR A 79 6.57 6.12 -13.38
C THR A 79 7.68 7.17 -13.54
N LYS A 80 8.24 7.30 -14.72
CA LYS A 80 9.20 8.37 -15.03
C LYS A 80 8.63 9.78 -14.83
N THR A 81 7.31 9.96 -14.93
CA THR A 81 6.63 11.24 -14.70
C THR A 81 5.99 11.25 -13.32
N GLN A 82 6.51 12.05 -12.42
CA GLN A 82 6.15 12.06 -11.00
C GLN A 82 5.36 13.31 -10.60
N LYS A 83 4.80 14.05 -11.57
CA LYS A 83 4.20 15.37 -11.33
C LYS A 83 3.10 15.35 -10.26
N ARG A 84 2.22 14.33 -10.27
CA ARG A 84 1.14 14.22 -9.27
C ARG A 84 1.69 13.98 -7.87
N TRP A 85 2.69 13.10 -7.78
CA TRP A 85 3.39 12.81 -6.53
C TRP A 85 4.09 14.06 -5.98
N ILE A 86 4.83 14.78 -6.81
CA ILE A 86 5.51 16.02 -6.43
C ILE A 86 4.50 17.04 -5.92
N ASN A 87 3.40 17.30 -6.63
CA ASN A 87 2.37 18.24 -6.20
C ASN A 87 1.74 17.85 -4.86
N PHE A 88 1.50 16.55 -4.63
CA PHE A 88 1.00 16.06 -3.34
C PHE A 88 1.99 16.36 -2.22
N ILE A 89 3.28 16.05 -2.42
CA ILE A 89 4.32 16.28 -1.41
C ILE A 89 4.55 17.77 -1.18
N GLU A 90 4.53 18.60 -2.23
CA GLU A 90 4.61 20.07 -2.10
C GLU A 90 3.49 20.60 -1.20
N THR A 91 2.24 20.18 -1.46
CA THR A 91 1.09 20.60 -0.65
C THR A 91 1.25 20.14 0.80
N TYR A 92 1.58 18.87 1.02
CA TYR A 92 1.79 18.30 2.33
C TYR A 92 2.90 19.02 3.09
N ARG A 93 4.05 19.25 2.48
CA ARG A 93 5.23 19.84 3.14
C ARG A 93 5.11 21.32 3.45
N GLN A 94 4.16 22.03 2.86
CA GLN A 94 3.88 23.43 3.17
C GLN A 94 2.76 23.59 4.22
N ASP A 95 1.91 22.60 4.42
CA ASP A 95 0.82 22.67 5.39
C ASP A 95 1.31 22.37 6.81
N THR A 96 1.43 23.43 7.63
CA THR A 96 1.88 23.33 9.02
C THR A 96 0.83 22.71 9.96
N LEU A 97 -0.42 22.54 9.53
CA LEU A 97 -1.47 21.88 10.30
C LEU A 97 -1.55 20.36 10.03
N CYS A 98 -0.71 19.85 9.15
CA CYS A 98 -0.71 18.42 8.81
C CYS A 98 0.47 17.69 9.45
N PRO A 99 0.30 16.84 10.48
CA PRO A 99 1.39 16.09 11.10
C PRO A 99 1.87 14.89 10.28
N VAL A 100 1.07 14.39 9.35
CA VAL A 100 1.37 13.14 8.62
C VAL A 100 0.72 13.10 7.25
N ALA A 101 1.44 12.54 6.28
CA ALA A 101 0.89 12.07 5.01
C ALA A 101 0.86 10.54 5.00
N VAL A 102 -0.19 9.96 4.46
CA VAL A 102 -0.37 8.49 4.35
C VAL A 102 -0.63 8.11 2.90
N HIS A 103 0.14 7.19 2.36
CA HIS A 103 -0.12 6.58 1.07
C HIS A 103 -0.82 5.23 1.24
N LEU A 104 -1.98 5.07 0.62
CA LEU A 104 -2.83 3.88 0.77
C LEU A 104 -2.54 2.76 -0.25
N GLY A 105 -1.33 2.75 -0.82
CA GLY A 105 -0.89 1.70 -1.75
C GLY A 105 -1.02 2.07 -3.22
N ASP A 106 -0.52 1.18 -4.06
CA ASP A 106 -0.28 1.39 -5.49
C ASP A 106 0.55 2.66 -5.74
N ILE A 107 1.67 2.73 -5.01
CA ILE A 107 2.60 3.86 -5.04
C ILE A 107 3.28 3.91 -6.40
N ILE A 108 3.77 2.76 -6.87
CA ILE A 108 4.51 2.61 -8.13
C ILE A 108 3.68 1.84 -9.16
N ASP A 109 3.95 2.07 -10.44
CA ASP A 109 3.26 1.37 -11.54
C ASP A 109 3.96 0.05 -11.90
N ALA A 110 5.30 0.01 -11.84
CA ALA A 110 6.11 -1.12 -12.26
C ALA A 110 7.43 -1.17 -11.49
N GLN A 111 8.26 -2.15 -11.85
CA GLN A 111 9.57 -2.39 -11.20
C GLN A 111 10.46 -1.13 -11.18
N ASN A 112 11.19 -1.00 -10.07
CA ASN A 112 12.28 -0.04 -9.88
C ASN A 112 11.89 1.45 -9.82
N TYR A 113 10.63 1.78 -9.48
CA TYR A 113 10.23 3.19 -9.33
C TYR A 113 10.19 3.68 -7.87
N PHE A 114 10.52 2.86 -6.89
CA PHE A 114 10.62 3.30 -5.50
C PHE A 114 11.77 4.31 -5.30
N ASP A 115 12.89 4.14 -6.00
CA ASP A 115 14.02 5.06 -5.94
C ASP A 115 13.65 6.43 -6.52
N GLU A 116 12.94 6.44 -7.65
CA GLU A 116 12.43 7.68 -8.27
C GLU A 116 11.41 8.36 -7.37
N MET A 117 10.49 7.59 -6.77
CA MET A 117 9.51 8.09 -5.82
C MET A 117 10.20 8.77 -4.63
N TYR A 118 11.18 8.08 -4.03
CA TYR A 118 11.90 8.58 -2.88
C TYR A 118 12.79 9.78 -3.22
N SER A 119 13.46 9.75 -4.37
CA SER A 119 14.26 10.87 -4.87
C SER A 119 13.39 12.12 -5.10
N ALA A 120 12.21 11.94 -5.70
CA ALA A 120 11.25 13.02 -5.87
C ALA A 120 10.76 13.56 -4.51
N TYR A 121 10.45 12.67 -3.58
CA TYR A 121 10.08 13.04 -2.20
C TYR A 121 11.17 13.91 -1.55
N GLN A 122 12.42 13.48 -1.61
CA GLN A 122 13.53 14.23 -1.02
C GLN A 122 13.80 15.57 -1.70
N SER A 123 13.50 15.70 -3.01
CA SER A 123 13.75 16.92 -3.78
C SER A 123 12.82 18.09 -3.44
N VAL A 124 11.66 17.81 -2.85
CA VAL A 124 10.67 18.84 -2.50
C VAL A 124 11.08 19.56 -1.22
N PRO A 125 11.22 20.89 -1.23
CA PRO A 125 11.54 21.66 -0.03
C PRO A 125 10.50 21.49 1.07
N MET A 126 10.95 21.35 2.30
CA MET A 126 10.10 21.26 3.47
C MET A 126 10.02 22.61 4.21
N ASN A 127 8.84 22.94 4.72
CA ASN A 127 8.70 24.05 5.65
C ASN A 127 9.48 23.74 6.93
N PRO A 128 10.43 24.60 7.36
CA PRO A 128 11.26 24.34 8.55
C PRO A 128 10.48 24.19 9.86
N ALA A 129 9.26 24.70 9.92
CA ALA A 129 8.40 24.61 11.10
C ALA A 129 7.61 23.30 11.19
N LYS A 130 7.80 22.38 10.21
CA LYS A 130 7.01 21.16 10.06
C LYS A 130 7.85 19.92 10.30
N SER A 131 7.28 18.93 10.97
CA SER A 131 7.80 17.56 10.98
C SER A 131 7.42 16.85 9.68
N ASP A 132 8.35 16.10 9.12
CA ASP A 132 8.15 15.33 7.88
C ASP A 132 7.88 13.87 8.22
N THR A 133 6.63 13.45 8.11
CA THR A 133 6.22 12.07 8.36
C THR A 133 5.40 11.55 7.20
N LEU A 134 5.99 10.67 6.42
CA LEU A 134 5.32 9.91 5.36
C LEU A 134 5.18 8.47 5.81
N MET A 135 3.95 7.97 5.82
CA MET A 135 3.60 6.59 6.11
C MET A 135 2.97 5.95 4.87
N ALA A 136 3.08 4.63 4.74
CA ALA A 136 2.47 3.92 3.62
C ALA A 136 1.95 2.55 4.04
N ILE A 137 0.94 2.08 3.31
CA ILE A 137 0.56 0.68 3.22
C ILE A 137 0.82 0.19 1.80
N ALA A 138 0.98 -1.10 1.61
CA ALA A 138 1.20 -1.67 0.29
C ALA A 138 -0.11 -1.85 -0.46
N GLY A 139 -0.10 -1.51 -1.75
CA GLY A 139 -1.09 -1.94 -2.73
C GLY A 139 -0.58 -3.13 -3.55
N ASN A 140 -1.39 -3.62 -4.48
CA ASN A 140 -1.00 -4.77 -5.28
C ASN A 140 0.17 -4.49 -6.24
N HIS A 141 0.29 -3.28 -6.77
CA HIS A 141 1.43 -2.88 -7.59
C HIS A 141 2.75 -2.84 -6.80
N ASP A 142 2.69 -2.50 -5.52
CA ASP A 142 3.87 -2.43 -4.65
C ASP A 142 4.45 -3.80 -4.28
N ILE A 143 3.67 -4.88 -4.49
CA ILE A 143 4.11 -6.26 -4.24
C ILE A 143 4.35 -7.06 -5.52
N TYR A 144 3.83 -6.63 -6.68
CA TYR A 144 4.05 -7.32 -7.95
C TYR A 144 5.53 -7.36 -8.32
N PHE A 145 5.91 -8.32 -9.16
CA PHE A 145 7.25 -8.44 -9.72
C PHE A 145 8.39 -8.39 -8.69
N LYS A 146 8.14 -8.93 -7.47
CA LYS A 146 9.12 -8.98 -6.37
C LYS A 146 9.49 -7.60 -5.81
N GLN A 147 8.54 -6.65 -5.79
CA GLN A 147 8.79 -5.31 -5.24
C GLN A 147 8.75 -5.26 -3.71
N TRP A 148 8.16 -6.25 -3.06
CA TRP A 148 8.06 -6.28 -1.60
C TRP A 148 9.37 -5.99 -0.84
N PRO A 149 10.54 -6.52 -1.22
CA PRO A 149 11.78 -6.18 -0.53
C PRO A 149 12.13 -4.69 -0.58
N GLN A 150 11.86 -4.02 -1.70
CA GLN A 150 12.09 -2.56 -1.83
C GLN A 150 11.07 -1.77 -1.01
N PHE A 151 9.79 -2.18 -1.02
CA PHE A 151 8.77 -1.56 -0.19
C PHE A 151 9.14 -1.64 1.30
N ILE A 152 9.48 -2.83 1.79
CA ILE A 152 9.79 -3.03 3.23
C ILE A 152 11.14 -2.39 3.61
N GLU A 153 12.09 -2.31 2.70
CA GLU A 153 13.33 -1.58 2.90
C GLU A 153 13.07 -0.08 3.12
N LEU A 154 12.11 0.49 2.38
CA LEU A 154 11.80 1.91 2.45
C LEU A 154 10.87 2.25 3.62
N PHE A 155 9.74 1.55 3.74
CA PHE A 155 8.68 1.88 4.70
C PHE A 155 8.75 1.05 5.99
N LYS A 156 9.53 0.00 6.05
CA LYS A 156 9.80 -0.88 7.21
C LYS A 156 8.62 -1.74 7.67
N THR A 157 7.39 -1.28 7.48
CA THR A 157 6.15 -1.96 7.88
C THR A 157 5.02 -1.58 6.95
N CYS A 158 4.01 -2.44 6.81
CA CYS A 158 2.78 -2.13 6.08
C CYS A 158 1.51 -2.41 6.91
N THR A 159 1.67 -2.97 8.12
CA THR A 159 0.55 -3.19 9.06
C THR A 159 0.93 -2.67 10.42
N TYR A 160 0.32 -1.56 10.81
CA TYR A 160 0.65 -0.82 12.02
C TYR A 160 -0.52 0.07 12.43
N TYR A 161 -0.41 0.69 13.60
CA TYR A 161 -1.23 1.84 13.94
C TYR A 161 -0.36 3.02 14.36
N PHE A 162 -0.93 4.21 14.32
CA PHE A 162 -0.34 5.39 14.91
C PHE A 162 -1.40 6.24 15.59
N ILE A 163 -0.99 7.07 16.51
CA ILE A 163 -1.86 7.96 17.25
C ILE A 163 -1.47 9.41 16.92
N VAL A 164 -2.45 10.24 16.65
CA VAL A 164 -2.27 11.70 16.63
C VAL A 164 -2.87 12.26 17.91
N ARG A 165 -2.05 12.95 18.69
CA ARG A 165 -2.47 13.59 19.94
C ARG A 165 -2.59 15.10 19.76
N THR A 166 -3.75 15.66 20.09
CA THR A 166 -3.97 17.10 20.05
C THR A 166 -3.39 17.80 21.28
N PRO A 167 -3.22 19.14 21.26
CA PRO A 167 -2.76 19.89 22.41
C PRO A 167 -3.60 19.73 23.67
N SER A 168 -4.92 19.53 23.55
CA SER A 168 -5.80 19.23 24.69
C SER A 168 -5.64 17.82 25.25
N GLY A 169 -4.90 16.95 24.56
CA GLY A 169 -4.69 15.55 24.93
C GLY A 169 -5.68 14.56 24.34
N ALA A 170 -6.63 15.01 23.49
CA ALA A 170 -7.44 14.10 22.70
C ALA A 170 -6.56 13.28 21.74
N GLN A 171 -7.02 12.06 21.40
CA GLN A 171 -6.23 11.12 20.60
C GLN A 171 -7.09 10.52 19.51
N ASP A 172 -6.57 10.59 18.28
CA ASP A 172 -7.11 9.88 17.13
C ASP A 172 -6.23 8.70 16.80
N LEU A 173 -6.82 7.50 16.71
CA LEU A 173 -6.16 6.26 16.35
C LEU A 173 -6.36 5.98 14.86
N PHE A 174 -5.27 5.80 14.16
CA PHE A 174 -5.23 5.40 12.76
C PHE A 174 -4.68 3.98 12.65
N ILE A 175 -5.48 3.07 12.11
CA ILE A 175 -5.08 1.68 11.90
C ILE A 175 -4.83 1.46 10.41
N CYS A 176 -3.62 1.08 10.07
CA CYS A 176 -3.15 0.78 8.73
C CYS A 176 -2.97 -0.73 8.58
N TYR A 177 -3.61 -1.32 7.59
CA TYR A 177 -3.51 -2.75 7.33
C TYR A 177 -3.29 -3.05 5.86
N ASP A 178 -2.59 -4.14 5.59
CA ASP A 178 -2.29 -4.62 4.26
C ASP A 178 -3.52 -5.32 3.65
N SER A 179 -3.94 -4.88 2.49
CA SER A 179 -4.97 -5.54 1.67
C SER A 179 -4.52 -5.77 0.23
N ALA A 180 -3.22 -5.73 -0.03
CA ALA A 180 -2.64 -5.79 -1.37
C ALA A 180 -3.02 -7.07 -2.15
N ASP A 181 -3.31 -8.19 -1.46
CA ASP A 181 -3.80 -9.43 -2.06
C ASP A 181 -5.34 -9.45 -2.25
N GLY A 182 -6.02 -8.34 -1.97
CA GLY A 182 -7.48 -8.25 -1.99
C GLY A 182 -8.18 -8.89 -0.77
N THR A 183 -7.42 -9.31 0.24
CA THR A 183 -7.91 -9.81 1.54
C THR A 183 -7.15 -9.15 2.67
N VAL A 184 -7.63 -9.33 3.92
CA VAL A 184 -6.94 -8.81 5.11
C VAL A 184 -6.00 -9.86 5.73
N GLY A 185 -6.12 -11.12 5.35
CA GLY A 185 -5.37 -12.21 5.97
C GLY A 185 -5.85 -12.58 7.37
N SER A 186 -5.49 -13.78 7.83
CA SER A 186 -5.99 -14.32 9.10
C SER A 186 -5.29 -13.69 10.31
N LYS A 187 -3.99 -13.45 10.21
CA LYS A 187 -3.20 -12.87 11.29
C LYS A 187 -3.53 -11.41 11.57
N GLN A 188 -3.79 -10.62 10.50
CA GLN A 188 -4.23 -9.23 10.67
C GLN A 188 -5.62 -9.14 11.29
N LEU A 189 -6.55 -10.02 10.87
CA LEU A 189 -7.88 -10.08 11.49
C LEU A 189 -7.80 -10.42 12.97
N GLN A 190 -6.93 -11.34 13.37
CA GLN A 190 -6.71 -11.66 14.78
C GLN A 190 -6.15 -10.44 15.53
N TRP A 191 -5.13 -9.80 14.99
CA TRP A 191 -4.52 -8.60 15.57
C TRP A 191 -5.50 -7.43 15.72
N LEU A 192 -6.40 -7.24 14.74
CA LEU A 192 -7.44 -6.20 14.82
C LEU A 192 -8.51 -6.48 15.89
N ALA A 193 -8.64 -7.73 16.34
CA ALA A 193 -9.61 -8.16 17.38
C ALA A 193 -9.04 -8.03 18.81
N GLU A 194 -7.76 -7.85 18.97
CA GLU A 194 -7.03 -7.65 20.24
C GLU A 194 -7.02 -6.19 20.68
#